data_c607779b9241f5f76a02548777dff5f8
#
_entry.id   c607779b9241f5f76a02548777dff5f8
#
_cell.length_a   1.000
_cell.length_b   1.000
_cell.length_c   1.000
_cell.angle_alpha   90.00
_cell.angle_beta   90.00
_cell.angle_gamma   90.00
#
_symmetry.space_group_name_H-M   'P 1'
#
loop_
_entity.id
_entity.type
_entity.pdbx_description
1 polymer ?
#
loop_
_entity_poly.entity_id
_entity_poly.type
_entity_poly.pdbx_seq_one_letter_code
_entity_poly.pdbx_strand_id
1 'polypeptide(L)'
;MKSAGREGNRGRGLRVLPLMSPDHPPERYPARVALHRQPMGVIASAMTARRNVLELIPEIATRQPMVSGKTGKRWHMVMDLGALRRVLKDRVEDYPKSLVTRLILEPAIGNSMFVAEGAHWRWQRLAAAPAFAQRHVEALGPVMTAAAEASAQRLAAADGPVDVFAETVAATFEVISDVTFSGDEGFDRDAVHHAIDAYIAGTARISVLDILGLPGWIPRPGRLFSGGDLRRMKRVADEAIRARARSGPRPVPDLLDLLRAGEDPETHRRMTPAELRDNLLTFIVAGHETTALTLAWALYLLAFDAQVQHRAASEAVAALGGRAATAADLPRLTYIRQVVEEALRLYPPAAFLSRTARIHDRLGGREVRPGDTIMMPIYALHRHHMLWDDPDRFDPGRFAPGVTRDRFAFLPFGAGPRICIGASFALQEAVIILATLVSRFRFELTGRQPQPRMILTLRPHGGVWLKVAERS
;
A
#
# COMPACT_ATOMS: atom_id res chain seq x y z
N MET A 1 -40.13 -56.69 14.81
CA MET A 1 -40.55 -56.12 13.52
C MET A 1 -40.24 -54.61 13.49
N LYS A 2 -39.51 -54.20 12.45
CA LYS A 2 -39.24 -52.84 11.98
C LYS A 2 -38.32 -51.97 12.83
N SER A 3 -37.08 -52.04 12.44
CA SER A 3 -35.99 -51.05 12.68
C SER A 3 -36.26 -49.73 11.94
N ALA A 4 -36.13 -48.60 12.61
CA ALA A 4 -36.08 -47.30 12.00
C ALA A 4 -34.60 -46.84 11.91
N GLY A 5 -34.13 -46.63 10.67
CA GLY A 5 -32.77 -46.21 10.37
C GLY A 5 -32.50 -44.77 10.80
N ARG A 6 -31.33 -44.55 11.39
CA ARG A 6 -30.72 -43.22 11.59
C ARG A 6 -29.97 -42.84 10.32
N GLU A 7 -30.47 -41.84 9.60
CA GLU A 7 -29.70 -41.17 8.54
C GLU A 7 -28.62 -40.31 9.17
N GLY A 8 -27.38 -40.69 8.93
CA GLY A 8 -26.22 -39.94 9.32
C GLY A 8 -26.00 -38.74 8.39
N ASN A 9 -26.06 -37.57 8.96
CA ASN A 9 -25.69 -36.32 8.34
C ASN A 9 -24.16 -36.32 8.06
N ARG A 10 -23.76 -36.67 6.83
CA ARG A 10 -22.38 -36.61 6.38
C ARG A 10 -22.00 -35.13 6.14
N GLY A 11 -21.30 -34.54 7.11
CA GLY A 11 -20.63 -33.30 6.93
C GLY A 11 -19.76 -33.31 5.66
N ARG A 12 -19.95 -32.32 4.79
CA ARG A 12 -19.08 -32.06 3.63
C ARG A 12 -17.69 -31.74 4.17
N GLY A 13 -16.81 -32.72 4.22
CA GLY A 13 -15.39 -32.53 4.48
C GLY A 13 -14.81 -31.64 3.38
N LEU A 14 -14.20 -30.54 3.77
CA LEU A 14 -13.35 -29.73 2.89
C LEU A 14 -12.28 -30.67 2.29
N ARG A 15 -12.36 -30.89 0.97
CA ARG A 15 -11.29 -31.56 0.23
C ARG A 15 -10.04 -30.69 0.36
N VAL A 16 -9.06 -31.17 1.11
CA VAL A 16 -7.70 -30.65 1.11
C VAL A 16 -7.13 -30.96 -0.27
N LEU A 17 -6.98 -29.94 -1.12
CA LEU A 17 -6.28 -30.11 -2.39
C LEU A 17 -4.83 -30.48 -2.10
N PRO A 18 -4.23 -31.44 -2.83
CA PRO A 18 -2.84 -31.84 -2.63
C PRO A 18 -1.90 -30.64 -2.85
N LEU A 19 -0.85 -30.56 -2.05
CA LEU A 19 0.24 -29.61 -2.24
C LEU A 19 0.88 -29.90 -3.61
N MET A 20 0.73 -28.96 -4.55
CA MET A 20 1.40 -29.07 -5.85
C MET A 20 2.91 -29.03 -5.65
N SER A 21 3.62 -29.94 -6.31
CA SER A 21 5.07 -29.98 -6.40
C SER A 21 5.67 -28.69 -6.98
N PRO A 22 6.92 -28.34 -6.62
CA PRO A 22 7.59 -27.10 -7.06
C PRO A 22 8.06 -27.11 -8.52
N ASP A 23 7.60 -28.05 -9.36
CA ASP A 23 8.09 -28.31 -10.71
C ASP A 23 7.42 -27.44 -11.79
N HIS A 24 7.55 -26.11 -11.64
CA HIS A 24 7.34 -25.21 -12.77
C HIS A 24 8.62 -24.39 -12.97
N PRO A 25 9.06 -24.21 -14.22
CA PRO A 25 10.28 -23.47 -14.50
C PRO A 25 10.20 -22.06 -13.90
N PRO A 26 11.29 -21.58 -13.27
CA PRO A 26 11.33 -20.29 -12.57
C PRO A 26 10.99 -19.09 -13.45
N GLU A 27 11.01 -19.25 -14.76
CA GLU A 27 10.72 -18.19 -15.76
C GLU A 27 9.22 -17.91 -15.99
N ARG A 28 8.32 -18.70 -15.41
CA ARG A 28 6.87 -18.51 -15.61
C ARG A 28 6.24 -17.49 -14.66
N TYR A 29 6.86 -17.23 -13.53
CA TYR A 29 6.31 -16.37 -12.49
C TYR A 29 7.29 -15.26 -12.10
N PRO A 30 6.80 -14.04 -11.85
CA PRO A 30 7.63 -12.95 -11.35
C PRO A 30 8.15 -13.24 -9.93
N ALA A 31 9.09 -12.42 -9.47
CA ALA A 31 9.70 -12.54 -8.14
C ALA A 31 8.66 -12.62 -7.02
N ARG A 32 8.80 -13.55 -6.09
CA ARG A 32 7.84 -13.76 -5.00
C ARG A 32 8.53 -14.09 -3.68
N VAL A 33 7.82 -13.88 -2.58
CA VAL A 33 8.30 -14.26 -1.26
C VAL A 33 8.06 -15.76 -1.04
N ALA A 34 9.08 -16.48 -0.57
CA ALA A 34 8.92 -17.85 -0.12
C ALA A 34 8.19 -17.88 1.23
N LEU A 35 6.96 -18.35 1.22
CA LEU A 35 6.15 -18.53 2.44
C LEU A 35 6.61 -19.79 3.18
N HIS A 36 6.51 -19.80 4.51
CA HIS A 36 6.98 -20.96 5.28
C HIS A 36 5.99 -22.12 5.24
N ARG A 37 6.53 -23.35 5.23
CA ARG A 37 5.75 -24.59 5.17
C ARG A 37 5.61 -25.30 6.50
N GLN A 38 6.49 -25.01 7.45
CA GLN A 38 6.51 -25.68 8.76
C GLN A 38 6.30 -24.65 9.87
N PRO A 39 5.67 -25.03 10.99
CA PRO A 39 5.52 -24.17 12.15
C PRO A 39 6.87 -23.64 12.63
N MET A 40 6.96 -22.34 12.91
CA MET A 40 8.17 -21.70 13.42
C MET A 40 8.04 -21.45 14.92
N GLY A 41 9.11 -21.77 15.68
CA GLY A 41 9.24 -21.34 17.07
C GLY A 41 9.42 -19.83 17.22
N VAL A 42 9.31 -19.30 18.44
CA VAL A 42 9.38 -17.86 18.74
C VAL A 42 10.67 -17.22 18.24
N ILE A 43 11.82 -17.86 18.47
CA ILE A 43 13.15 -17.33 18.06
C ILE A 43 13.25 -17.30 16.52
N ALA A 44 12.88 -18.38 15.86
CA ALA A 44 12.87 -18.44 14.40
C ALA A 44 11.94 -17.39 13.79
N SER A 45 10.72 -17.23 14.33
CA SER A 45 9.78 -16.19 13.92
C SER A 45 10.36 -14.79 14.09
N ALA A 46 11.07 -14.54 15.18
CA ALA A 46 11.71 -13.26 15.44
C ALA A 46 12.86 -12.95 14.47
N MET A 47 13.68 -13.93 14.14
CA MET A 47 14.75 -13.79 13.14
C MET A 47 14.18 -13.58 11.73
N THR A 48 13.17 -14.35 11.37
CA THR A 48 12.46 -14.22 10.09
C THR A 48 11.80 -12.85 9.93
N ALA A 49 11.10 -12.35 10.98
CA ALA A 49 10.49 -11.03 10.97
C ALA A 49 11.50 -9.89 10.73
N ARG A 50 12.73 -10.02 11.25
CA ARG A 50 13.80 -9.05 10.98
C ARG A 50 14.27 -9.03 9.54
N ARG A 51 14.21 -10.17 8.88
CA ARG A 51 14.58 -10.31 7.47
C ARG A 51 13.44 -9.89 6.57
N ASN A 52 12.27 -10.47 6.72
CA ASN A 52 11.09 -10.18 5.93
C ASN A 52 9.81 -10.65 6.65
N VAL A 53 8.95 -9.73 7.04
CA VAL A 53 7.70 -10.04 7.77
C VAL A 53 6.78 -10.95 6.97
N LEU A 54 6.79 -10.89 5.64
CA LEU A 54 5.95 -11.75 4.80
C LEU A 54 6.31 -13.22 4.88
N GLU A 55 7.55 -13.55 5.19
CA GLU A 55 7.97 -14.94 5.39
C GLU A 55 7.37 -15.56 6.68
N LEU A 56 6.75 -14.76 7.55
CA LEU A 56 5.94 -15.26 8.67
C LEU A 56 4.56 -15.77 8.26
N ILE A 57 4.14 -15.52 7.04
CA ILE A 57 2.86 -16.01 6.53
C ILE A 57 3.05 -17.49 6.17
N PRO A 58 2.28 -18.42 6.77
CA PRO A 58 2.35 -19.82 6.38
C PRO A 58 1.76 -20.01 4.97
N GLU A 59 2.38 -20.84 4.15
CA GLU A 59 1.92 -21.13 2.77
C GLU A 59 0.44 -21.54 2.74
N ILE A 60 0.00 -22.29 3.76
CA ILE A 60 -1.40 -22.73 3.89
C ILE A 60 -2.40 -21.56 3.94
N ALA A 61 -1.96 -20.35 4.32
CA ALA A 61 -2.78 -19.15 4.29
C ALA A 61 -3.20 -18.72 2.86
N THR A 62 -2.55 -19.24 1.83
CA THR A 62 -2.98 -19.05 0.43
C THR A 62 -4.06 -20.04 0.00
N ARG A 63 -4.47 -20.97 0.87
CA ARG A 63 -5.44 -22.04 0.56
C ARG A 63 -6.56 -22.18 1.59
N GLN A 64 -6.31 -21.72 2.82
CA GLN A 64 -7.31 -21.79 3.89
C GLN A 64 -7.91 -20.42 4.16
N PRO A 65 -9.23 -20.34 4.41
CA PRO A 65 -9.90 -19.07 4.68
C PRO A 65 -9.46 -18.42 5.99
N MET A 66 -8.88 -19.20 6.90
CA MET A 66 -8.39 -18.70 8.18
C MET A 66 -7.33 -19.60 8.80
N VAL A 67 -6.22 -19.00 9.24
CA VAL A 67 -5.15 -19.67 9.99
C VAL A 67 -5.03 -19.02 11.36
N SER A 68 -4.89 -19.81 12.43
CA SER A 68 -4.79 -19.30 13.79
C SER A 68 -3.61 -19.91 14.52
N GLY A 69 -3.00 -19.14 15.41
CA GLY A 69 -1.88 -19.60 16.22
C GLY A 69 -1.72 -18.77 17.50
N LYS A 70 -0.64 -19.08 18.23
CA LYS A 70 -0.27 -18.38 19.45
C LYS A 70 1.25 -18.19 19.50
N THR A 71 1.68 -16.95 19.57
CA THR A 71 3.09 -16.55 19.75
C THR A 71 3.11 -15.45 20.82
N GLY A 72 3.11 -15.85 22.09
CA GLY A 72 2.77 -14.97 23.20
C GLY A 72 1.27 -14.67 23.27
N LYS A 73 0.76 -13.83 22.37
CA LYS A 73 -0.67 -13.56 22.16
C LYS A 73 -1.27 -14.48 21.10
N ARG A 74 -2.59 -14.70 21.17
CA ARG A 74 -3.32 -15.37 20.09
C ARG A 74 -3.44 -14.45 18.90
N TRP A 75 -3.37 -15.06 17.72
CA TRP A 75 -3.53 -14.35 16.47
C TRP A 75 -4.33 -15.19 15.45
N HIS A 76 -4.99 -14.49 14.54
CA HIS A 76 -5.78 -15.06 13.47
C HIS A 76 -5.43 -14.36 12.16
N MET A 77 -4.95 -15.11 11.17
CA MET A 77 -4.80 -14.65 9.79
C MET A 77 -6.10 -14.94 9.06
N VAL A 78 -6.73 -13.90 8.51
CA VAL A 78 -8.07 -13.96 7.95
C VAL A 78 -8.00 -13.66 6.44
N MET A 79 -8.45 -14.64 5.64
CA MET A 79 -8.64 -14.57 4.20
C MET A 79 -10.10 -14.84 3.81
N ASP A 80 -10.95 -15.23 4.76
CA ASP A 80 -12.40 -15.37 4.57
C ASP A 80 -13.06 -14.03 4.28
N LEU A 81 -13.75 -13.91 3.14
CA LEU A 81 -14.31 -12.63 2.66
C LEU A 81 -15.40 -12.08 3.61
N GLY A 82 -16.20 -12.96 4.20
CA GLY A 82 -17.23 -12.59 5.18
C GLY A 82 -16.61 -12.03 6.46
N ALA A 83 -15.56 -12.69 6.96
CA ALA A 83 -14.82 -12.24 8.13
C ALA A 83 -14.06 -10.93 7.86
N LEU A 84 -13.43 -10.77 6.68
CA LEU A 84 -12.82 -9.53 6.25
C LEU A 84 -13.83 -8.37 6.21
N ARG A 85 -15.01 -8.61 5.64
CA ARG A 85 -16.11 -7.64 5.62
C ARG A 85 -16.53 -7.26 7.04
N ARG A 86 -16.71 -8.25 7.91
CA ARG A 86 -17.09 -8.03 9.31
C ARG A 86 -16.07 -7.14 10.03
N VAL A 87 -14.78 -7.46 9.94
CA VAL A 87 -13.70 -6.73 10.62
C VAL A 87 -13.49 -5.32 10.04
N LEU A 88 -13.51 -5.17 8.71
CA LEU A 88 -13.14 -3.92 8.05
C LEU A 88 -14.31 -2.96 7.84
N LYS A 89 -15.56 -3.48 7.87
CA LYS A 89 -16.76 -2.67 7.57
C LYS A 89 -17.83 -2.77 8.65
N ASP A 90 -18.35 -3.97 8.92
CA ASP A 90 -19.59 -4.13 9.67
C ASP A 90 -19.38 -3.87 11.18
N ARG A 91 -18.20 -4.22 11.72
CA ARG A 91 -17.83 -4.11 13.13
C ARG A 91 -16.49 -3.36 13.33
N VAL A 92 -16.24 -2.36 12.52
CA VAL A 92 -14.93 -1.63 12.49
C VAL A 92 -14.53 -1.04 13.84
N GLU A 93 -15.48 -0.66 14.68
CA GLU A 93 -15.22 -0.08 16.02
C GLU A 93 -14.77 -1.14 17.05
N ASP A 94 -15.21 -2.39 16.85
CA ASP A 94 -14.78 -3.53 17.67
C ASP A 94 -13.39 -4.06 17.33
N TYR A 95 -12.85 -3.62 16.18
CA TYR A 95 -11.55 -4.00 15.64
C TYR A 95 -10.66 -2.80 15.34
N PRO A 96 -10.24 -2.03 16.37
CA PRO A 96 -9.31 -0.93 16.19
C PRO A 96 -7.97 -1.41 15.62
N LYS A 97 -7.17 -0.47 15.11
CA LYS A 97 -5.80 -0.73 14.67
C LYS A 97 -4.98 -1.35 15.80
N SER A 98 -4.10 -2.27 15.45
CA SER A 98 -3.24 -2.91 16.43
C SER A 98 -2.32 -1.91 17.12
N LEU A 99 -1.95 -2.19 18.37
CA LEU A 99 -1.00 -1.38 19.13
C LEU A 99 0.33 -1.24 18.37
N VAL A 100 0.77 -2.28 17.67
CA VAL A 100 2.02 -2.27 16.90
C VAL A 100 1.98 -1.20 15.80
N THR A 101 0.87 -1.09 15.08
CA THR A 101 0.68 -0.06 14.03
C THR A 101 0.83 1.34 14.62
N ARG A 102 0.20 1.60 15.77
CA ARG A 102 0.29 2.90 16.44
C ARG A 102 1.70 3.20 16.92
N LEU A 103 2.33 2.26 17.62
CA LEU A 103 3.68 2.43 18.16
C LEU A 103 4.74 2.70 17.07
N ILE A 104 4.54 2.18 15.86
CA ILE A 104 5.45 2.42 14.75
C ILE A 104 5.21 3.80 14.13
N LEU A 105 3.97 4.22 13.94
CA LEU A 105 3.64 5.38 13.10
C LEU A 105 3.42 6.68 13.89
N GLU A 106 2.86 6.60 15.10
CA GLU A 106 2.53 7.76 15.93
C GLU A 106 3.71 8.72 16.19
N PRO A 107 4.96 8.26 16.37
CA PRO A 107 6.09 9.18 16.52
C PRO A 107 6.32 10.11 15.33
N ALA A 108 6.11 9.61 14.11
CA ALA A 108 6.31 10.38 12.88
C ALA A 108 5.12 11.28 12.54
N ILE A 109 3.92 10.70 12.56
CA ILE A 109 2.70 11.33 12.04
C ILE A 109 1.72 11.77 13.12
N GLY A 110 2.15 11.78 14.40
CA GLY A 110 1.34 12.23 15.52
C GLY A 110 -0.01 11.50 15.63
N ASN A 111 -1.02 12.21 16.14
CA ASN A 111 -2.37 11.67 16.28
C ASN A 111 -3.24 11.99 15.03
N SER A 112 -2.66 11.78 13.86
CA SER A 112 -3.32 12.01 12.57
C SER A 112 -4.46 11.02 12.32
N MET A 113 -5.25 11.28 11.31
CA MET A 113 -6.32 10.42 10.81
C MET A 113 -5.85 8.97 10.58
N PHE A 114 -4.58 8.74 10.27
CA PHE A 114 -4.06 7.40 10.04
C PHE A 114 -4.01 6.56 11.31
N VAL A 115 -3.63 7.13 12.47
CA VAL A 115 -3.50 6.40 13.75
C VAL A 115 -4.66 6.62 14.71
N ALA A 116 -5.42 7.69 14.52
CA ALA A 116 -6.58 8.05 15.34
C ALA A 116 -7.69 6.98 15.31
N GLU A 117 -8.46 6.90 16.39
CA GLU A 117 -9.58 5.96 16.55
C GLU A 117 -10.87 6.68 16.99
N GLY A 118 -12.01 6.01 16.83
CA GLY A 118 -13.31 6.49 17.29
C GLY A 118 -13.70 7.84 16.70
N ALA A 119 -14.27 8.71 17.54
CA ALA A 119 -14.75 10.05 17.14
C ALA A 119 -13.60 10.93 16.62
N HIS A 120 -12.39 10.80 17.20
CA HIS A 120 -11.23 11.59 16.78
C HIS A 120 -10.78 11.26 15.35
N TRP A 121 -10.85 9.99 14.94
CA TRP A 121 -10.64 9.60 13.55
C TRP A 121 -11.78 10.09 12.66
N ARG A 122 -13.04 9.92 13.09
CA ARG A 122 -14.22 10.21 12.28
C ARG A 122 -14.24 11.67 11.81
N TRP A 123 -14.11 12.61 12.74
CA TRP A 123 -14.16 14.04 12.40
C TRP A 123 -12.99 14.45 11.51
N GLN A 124 -11.74 13.99 11.76
CA GLN A 124 -10.60 14.28 10.90
C GLN A 124 -10.81 13.74 9.48
N ARG A 125 -11.40 12.53 9.36
CA ARG A 125 -11.74 11.92 8.08
C ARG A 125 -12.78 12.74 7.32
N LEU A 126 -13.81 13.23 7.99
CA LEU A 126 -14.86 14.05 7.40
C LEU A 126 -14.31 15.41 6.95
N ALA A 127 -13.50 16.06 7.76
CA ALA A 127 -12.86 17.33 7.42
C ALA A 127 -11.88 17.22 6.25
N ALA A 128 -11.15 16.08 6.12
CA ALA A 128 -10.19 15.89 5.04
C ALA A 128 -10.82 15.35 3.73
N ALA A 129 -11.95 14.68 3.78
CA ALA A 129 -12.54 13.99 2.62
C ALA A 129 -12.81 14.91 1.41
N PRO A 130 -13.26 16.16 1.56
CA PRO A 130 -13.47 17.07 0.44
C PRO A 130 -12.20 17.32 -0.39
N ALA A 131 -11.02 17.35 0.25
CA ALA A 131 -9.73 17.53 -0.45
C ALA A 131 -9.40 16.40 -1.42
N PHE A 132 -9.96 15.20 -1.20
CA PHE A 132 -9.77 14.02 -2.05
C PHE A 132 -10.99 13.70 -2.93
N ALA A 133 -11.93 14.64 -3.06
CA ALA A 133 -13.04 14.50 -3.98
C ALA A 133 -12.53 14.44 -5.43
N GLN A 134 -13.21 13.68 -6.30
CA GLN A 134 -12.80 13.41 -7.68
C GLN A 134 -12.41 14.68 -8.45
N ARG A 135 -13.23 15.74 -8.34
CA ARG A 135 -12.96 17.03 -9.00
C ARG A 135 -11.62 17.67 -8.58
N HIS A 136 -11.22 17.54 -7.31
CA HIS A 136 -9.96 18.08 -6.82
C HIS A 136 -8.78 17.20 -7.26
N VAL A 137 -8.96 15.88 -7.25
CA VAL A 137 -7.95 14.93 -7.76
C VAL A 137 -7.70 15.18 -9.24
N GLU A 138 -8.73 15.39 -10.06
CA GLU A 138 -8.61 15.73 -11.48
C GLU A 138 -7.87 17.04 -11.70
N ALA A 139 -8.17 18.05 -10.88
CA ALA A 139 -7.50 19.36 -10.94
C ALA A 139 -5.99 19.30 -10.64
N LEU A 140 -5.52 18.27 -9.93
CA LEU A 140 -4.10 18.00 -9.67
C LEU A 140 -3.39 17.26 -10.82
N GLY A 141 -4.12 16.87 -11.87
CA GLY A 141 -3.58 16.20 -13.05
C GLY A 141 -2.36 16.89 -13.69
N PRO A 142 -2.34 18.22 -13.87
CA PRO A 142 -1.17 18.91 -14.42
C PRO A 142 0.13 18.69 -13.65
N VAL A 143 0.09 18.62 -12.32
CA VAL A 143 1.28 18.32 -11.49
C VAL A 143 1.78 16.90 -11.76
N MET A 144 0.86 15.92 -11.85
CA MET A 144 1.21 14.53 -12.16
C MET A 144 1.80 14.40 -13.58
N THR A 145 1.25 15.15 -14.54
CA THR A 145 1.76 15.20 -15.92
C THR A 145 3.17 15.78 -15.98
N ALA A 146 3.42 16.88 -15.26
CA ALA A 146 4.74 17.50 -15.20
C ALA A 146 5.80 16.56 -14.59
N ALA A 147 5.47 15.87 -13.51
CA ALA A 147 6.36 14.87 -12.89
C ALA A 147 6.61 13.67 -13.82
N ALA A 148 5.60 13.22 -14.58
CA ALA A 148 5.77 12.16 -15.58
C ALA A 148 6.71 12.58 -16.70
N GLU A 149 6.61 13.84 -17.16
CA GLU A 149 7.50 14.42 -18.17
C GLU A 149 8.94 14.54 -17.65
N ALA A 150 9.14 15.05 -16.43
CA ALA A 150 10.45 15.16 -15.80
C ALA A 150 11.10 13.76 -15.61
N SER A 151 10.31 12.77 -15.20
CA SER A 151 10.76 11.36 -15.10
C SER A 151 11.18 10.81 -16.45
N ALA A 152 10.42 11.07 -17.51
CA ALA A 152 10.78 10.66 -18.87
C ALA A 152 12.11 11.32 -19.34
N GLN A 153 12.32 12.59 -19.03
CA GLN A 153 13.58 13.30 -19.37
C GLN A 153 14.79 12.69 -18.64
N ARG A 154 14.65 12.36 -17.34
CA ARG A 154 15.72 11.71 -16.57
C ARG A 154 16.03 10.30 -17.12
N LEU A 155 15.01 9.54 -17.51
CA LEU A 155 15.22 8.22 -18.12
C LEU A 155 15.87 8.30 -19.50
N ALA A 156 15.54 9.31 -20.33
CA ALA A 156 16.18 9.53 -21.63
C ALA A 156 17.65 9.94 -21.50
N ALA A 157 18.00 10.66 -20.44
CA ALA A 157 19.37 11.09 -20.17
C ALA A 157 20.24 10.03 -19.48
N ALA A 158 19.64 8.90 -19.07
CA ALA A 158 20.35 7.87 -18.32
C ALA A 158 21.26 7.03 -19.23
N ASP A 159 22.51 6.82 -18.78
CA ASP A 159 23.46 5.92 -19.45
C ASP A 159 23.52 4.58 -18.70
N GLY A 160 23.06 3.52 -19.35
CA GLY A 160 23.03 2.17 -18.80
C GLY A 160 21.78 1.80 -17.99
N PRO A 161 21.85 0.74 -17.17
CA PRO A 161 20.72 0.28 -16.37
C PRO A 161 20.32 1.29 -15.28
N VAL A 162 19.01 1.50 -15.12
CA VAL A 162 18.43 2.44 -14.15
C VAL A 162 17.75 1.68 -13.03
N ASP A 163 17.89 2.13 -11.77
CA ASP A 163 17.01 1.74 -10.68
C ASP A 163 15.67 2.49 -10.80
N VAL A 164 14.71 1.87 -11.47
CA VAL A 164 13.40 2.50 -11.68
C VAL A 164 12.61 2.66 -10.38
N PHE A 165 12.99 1.99 -9.28
CA PHE A 165 12.38 2.26 -7.98
C PHE A 165 12.84 3.62 -7.44
N ALA A 166 14.13 3.94 -7.50
CA ALA A 166 14.63 5.26 -7.12
C ALA A 166 14.01 6.37 -7.99
N GLU A 167 13.89 6.14 -9.31
CA GLU A 167 13.27 7.08 -10.24
C GLU A 167 11.77 7.32 -9.91
N THR A 168 11.00 6.27 -9.66
CA THR A 168 9.59 6.43 -9.31
C THR A 168 9.38 7.07 -7.94
N VAL A 169 10.29 6.86 -6.98
CA VAL A 169 10.30 7.61 -5.71
C VAL A 169 10.49 9.10 -5.96
N ALA A 170 11.46 9.47 -6.81
CA ALA A 170 11.68 10.88 -7.15
C ALA A 170 10.43 11.51 -7.79
N ALA A 171 9.85 10.85 -8.81
CA ALA A 171 8.66 11.35 -9.50
C ALA A 171 7.45 11.53 -8.57
N THR A 172 7.15 10.54 -7.73
CA THR A 172 6.00 10.62 -6.82
C THR A 172 6.24 11.57 -5.65
N PHE A 173 7.50 11.76 -5.25
CA PHE A 173 7.86 12.77 -4.25
C PHE A 173 7.71 14.20 -4.80
N GLU A 174 8.07 14.43 -6.07
CA GLU A 174 7.78 15.70 -6.76
C GLU A 174 6.27 15.98 -6.73
N VAL A 175 5.43 15.01 -7.13
CA VAL A 175 3.98 15.17 -7.14
C VAL A 175 3.45 15.52 -5.75
N ILE A 176 3.75 14.73 -4.71
CA ILE A 176 3.17 14.96 -3.38
C ILE A 176 3.68 16.27 -2.76
N SER A 177 4.92 16.67 -3.03
CA SER A 177 5.47 17.93 -2.56
C SER A 177 4.77 19.13 -3.21
N ASP A 178 4.58 19.09 -4.52
CA ASP A 178 3.90 20.16 -5.24
C ASP A 178 2.41 20.25 -4.90
N VAL A 179 1.73 19.11 -4.79
CA VAL A 179 0.33 19.05 -4.38
C VAL A 179 0.13 19.54 -2.94
N THR A 180 1.10 19.30 -2.06
CA THR A 180 0.98 19.66 -0.64
C THR A 180 1.39 21.10 -0.38
N PHE A 181 2.44 21.59 -1.03
CA PHE A 181 3.07 22.89 -0.74
C PHE A 181 3.20 23.80 -1.96
N SER A 182 2.68 23.40 -3.13
CA SER A 182 2.67 24.16 -4.39
C SER A 182 4.03 24.75 -4.77
N GLY A 183 5.14 24.07 -4.49
CA GLY A 183 6.47 24.55 -4.83
C GLY A 183 6.92 25.79 -4.05
N ASP A 184 6.43 26.03 -2.84
CA ASP A 184 6.87 27.15 -1.99
C ASP A 184 8.40 27.14 -1.87
N GLU A 185 9.05 28.29 -2.23
CA GLU A 185 10.52 28.45 -2.23
C GLU A 185 11.16 28.25 -0.85
N GLY A 186 10.38 28.33 0.23
CA GLY A 186 10.84 28.09 1.60
C GLY A 186 10.71 26.65 2.09
N PHE A 187 10.21 25.71 1.27
CA PHE A 187 10.04 24.33 1.68
C PHE A 187 11.25 23.48 1.30
N ASP A 188 12.02 23.05 2.30
CA ASP A 188 13.20 22.20 2.11
C ASP A 188 12.74 20.74 1.81
N ARG A 189 12.50 20.47 0.51
CA ARG A 189 12.04 19.18 0.00
C ARG A 189 13.01 18.05 0.35
N ASP A 190 14.32 18.32 0.17
CA ASP A 190 15.36 17.33 0.39
C ASP A 190 15.44 16.94 1.86
N ALA A 191 15.32 17.92 2.77
CA ALA A 191 15.29 17.65 4.20
C ALA A 191 14.10 16.77 4.61
N VAL A 192 12.93 16.97 4.02
CA VAL A 192 11.74 16.16 4.31
C VAL A 192 11.92 14.76 3.73
N HIS A 193 12.39 14.63 2.49
CA HIS A 193 12.65 13.33 1.85
C HIS A 193 13.66 12.51 2.66
N HIS A 194 14.81 13.08 2.98
CA HIS A 194 15.83 12.40 3.79
C HIS A 194 15.33 12.00 5.17
N ALA A 195 14.53 12.84 5.84
CA ALA A 195 13.97 12.52 7.15
C ALA A 195 12.97 11.36 7.09
N ILE A 196 12.15 11.27 6.02
CA ILE A 196 11.23 10.18 5.81
C ILE A 196 11.99 8.87 5.55
N ASP A 197 12.97 8.88 4.67
CA ASP A 197 13.78 7.70 4.36
C ASP A 197 14.56 7.19 5.57
N ALA A 198 15.18 8.09 6.33
CA ALA A 198 15.87 7.76 7.57
C ALA A 198 14.90 7.16 8.61
N TYR A 199 13.68 7.70 8.70
CA TYR A 199 12.65 7.17 9.58
C TYR A 199 12.23 5.75 9.18
N ILE A 200 11.92 5.53 7.91
CA ILE A 200 11.49 4.23 7.40
C ILE A 200 12.61 3.20 7.53
N ALA A 201 13.84 3.56 7.21
CA ALA A 201 15.00 2.67 7.30
C ALA A 201 15.36 2.31 8.75
N GLY A 202 15.27 3.29 9.67
CA GLY A 202 15.73 3.14 11.05
C GLY A 202 14.66 2.68 12.04
N THR A 203 13.48 3.27 11.98
CA THR A 203 12.47 3.19 13.05
C THR A 203 11.28 2.29 12.73
N ALA A 204 10.93 2.17 11.45
CA ALA A 204 9.74 1.41 11.04
C ALA A 204 9.91 -0.12 11.10
N ARG A 205 10.98 -0.62 11.72
CA ARG A 205 11.22 -2.06 11.86
C ARG A 205 10.38 -2.64 12.99
N ILE A 206 9.65 -3.70 12.70
CA ILE A 206 8.94 -4.49 13.71
C ILE A 206 9.99 -5.15 14.63
N SER A 207 9.93 -4.82 15.92
CA SER A 207 10.80 -5.41 16.94
C SER A 207 10.28 -6.80 17.34
N VAL A 208 11.21 -7.67 17.78
CA VAL A 208 10.85 -8.95 18.42
C VAL A 208 9.93 -8.72 19.62
N LEU A 209 10.16 -7.63 20.37
CA LEU A 209 9.35 -7.25 21.52
C LEU A 209 7.90 -6.91 21.13
N ASP A 210 7.70 -6.38 19.90
CA ASP A 210 6.38 -6.10 19.35
C ASP A 210 5.65 -7.41 18.98
N ILE A 211 6.38 -8.38 18.42
CA ILE A 211 5.85 -9.72 18.10
C ILE A 211 5.44 -10.47 19.36
N LEU A 212 6.23 -10.37 20.42
CA LEU A 212 5.93 -10.96 21.72
C LEU A 212 4.81 -10.24 22.46
N GLY A 213 4.36 -9.07 21.93
CA GLY A 213 3.31 -8.27 22.55
C GLY A 213 3.70 -7.62 23.86
N LEU A 214 5.00 -7.36 24.07
CA LEU A 214 5.50 -6.69 25.28
C LEU A 214 5.06 -5.22 25.32
N PRO A 215 4.82 -4.66 26.52
CA PRO A 215 4.34 -3.30 26.70
C PRO A 215 5.23 -2.25 26.02
N GLY A 216 4.61 -1.16 25.52
CA GLY A 216 5.28 -0.09 24.77
C GLY A 216 6.34 0.69 25.55
N TRP A 217 6.29 0.66 26.89
CA TRP A 217 7.26 1.34 27.76
C TRP A 217 8.65 0.65 27.80
N ILE A 218 8.75 -0.59 27.34
CA ILE A 218 10.04 -1.28 27.22
C ILE A 218 10.83 -0.64 26.07
N PRO A 219 12.05 -0.12 26.30
CA PRO A 219 12.84 0.54 25.28
C PRO A 219 13.15 -0.38 24.08
N ARG A 220 13.03 0.17 22.85
CA ARG A 220 13.42 -0.49 21.61
C ARG A 220 14.65 0.21 21.07
N PRO A 221 15.83 -0.40 21.11
CA PRO A 221 17.11 0.27 20.79
C PRO A 221 17.11 0.96 19.42
N GLY A 222 16.45 0.36 18.40
CA GLY A 222 16.36 0.93 17.06
C GLY A 222 15.51 2.20 16.93
N ARG A 223 14.71 2.57 17.96
CA ARG A 223 13.85 3.78 17.95
C ARG A 223 14.50 4.99 18.64
N LEU A 224 15.61 4.80 19.33
CA LEU A 224 16.26 5.85 20.12
C LEU A 224 17.01 6.90 19.27
N PHE A 225 17.37 6.57 18.04
CA PHE A 225 18.28 7.38 17.22
C PHE A 225 17.60 8.29 16.18
N SER A 226 16.29 8.21 15.98
CA SER A 226 15.56 8.95 14.93
C SER A 226 14.93 10.28 15.39
N GLY A 227 15.17 10.70 16.61
CA GLY A 227 14.51 11.87 17.19
C GLY A 227 14.89 13.22 16.56
N GLY A 228 16.07 13.34 15.95
CA GLY A 228 16.56 14.56 15.30
C GLY A 228 15.80 14.84 13.99
N ASP A 229 15.77 13.85 13.11
CA ASP A 229 15.15 13.96 11.78
C ASP A 229 13.64 14.18 11.89
N LEU A 230 12.97 13.49 12.83
CA LEU A 230 11.54 13.70 13.08
C LEU A 230 11.23 15.13 13.55
N ARG A 231 12.07 15.70 14.43
CA ARG A 231 11.91 17.10 14.86
C ARG A 231 12.13 18.07 13.72
N ARG A 232 13.12 17.80 12.83
CA ARG A 232 13.37 18.63 11.65
C ARG A 232 12.17 18.58 10.71
N MET A 233 11.66 17.39 10.38
CA MET A 233 10.50 17.20 9.52
C MET A 233 9.26 17.95 10.04
N LYS A 234 8.96 17.81 11.36
CA LYS A 234 7.83 18.54 11.98
C LYS A 234 8.01 20.05 11.92
N ARG A 235 9.23 20.53 12.12
CA ARG A 235 9.55 21.97 12.07
C ARG A 235 9.31 22.53 10.65
N VAL A 236 9.81 21.86 9.61
CA VAL A 236 9.62 22.29 8.22
C VAL A 236 8.12 22.34 7.87
N ALA A 237 7.34 21.34 8.28
CA ALA A 237 5.88 21.37 8.07
C ALA A 237 5.20 22.51 8.84
N ASP A 238 5.60 22.78 10.09
CA ASP A 238 5.06 23.90 10.90
C ASP A 238 5.42 25.27 10.27
N GLU A 239 6.61 25.41 9.69
CA GLU A 239 7.05 26.62 8.99
C GLU A 239 6.23 26.86 7.73
N ALA A 240 6.00 25.83 6.91
CA ALA A 240 5.17 25.91 5.72
C ALA A 240 3.72 26.30 6.06
N ILE A 241 3.12 25.68 7.10
CA ILE A 241 1.77 26.03 7.57
C ILE A 241 1.70 27.49 8.01
N ARG A 242 2.70 27.96 8.78
CA ARG A 242 2.76 29.38 9.22
C ARG A 242 2.94 30.34 8.06
N ALA A 243 3.79 30.00 7.09
CA ALA A 243 3.99 30.80 5.89
C ALA A 243 2.67 30.95 5.10
N ARG A 244 1.96 29.82 4.86
CA ARG A 244 0.67 29.83 4.19
C ARG A 244 -0.41 30.59 4.96
N ALA A 245 -0.37 30.56 6.30
CA ALA A 245 -1.30 31.33 7.13
C ALA A 245 -1.10 32.85 6.95
N ARG A 246 0.12 33.30 6.68
CA ARG A 246 0.43 34.74 6.42
C ARG A 246 0.11 35.15 4.98
N SER A 247 0.45 34.33 4.00
CA SER A 247 0.25 34.66 2.56
C SER A 247 -1.19 34.46 2.09
N GLY A 248 -2.02 33.71 2.83
CA GLY A 248 -3.37 33.34 2.41
C GLY A 248 -3.39 32.12 1.46
N PRO A 249 -4.60 31.69 1.04
CA PRO A 249 -4.75 30.57 0.12
C PRO A 249 -4.23 30.93 -1.28
N ARG A 250 -3.85 29.93 -2.04
CA ARG A 250 -3.42 30.08 -3.43
C ARG A 250 -4.60 30.31 -4.37
N PRO A 251 -4.39 30.93 -5.54
CA PRO A 251 -5.43 31.09 -6.56
C PRO A 251 -6.06 29.74 -6.99
N VAL A 252 -5.23 28.70 -7.12
CA VAL A 252 -5.67 27.31 -7.23
C VAL A 252 -5.29 26.61 -5.91
N PRO A 253 -6.28 26.26 -5.07
CA PRO A 253 -6.02 25.68 -3.76
C PRO A 253 -5.26 24.36 -3.88
N ASP A 254 -4.17 24.22 -3.14
CA ASP A 254 -3.44 22.99 -2.96
C ASP A 254 -4.01 22.16 -1.79
N LEU A 255 -3.39 21.01 -1.49
CA LEU A 255 -3.85 20.13 -0.42
C LEU A 255 -3.80 20.84 0.95
N LEU A 256 -2.80 21.68 1.20
CA LEU A 256 -2.71 22.45 2.45
C LEU A 256 -3.87 23.44 2.59
N ASP A 257 -4.22 24.15 1.51
CA ASP A 257 -5.37 25.08 1.52
C ASP A 257 -6.69 24.34 1.74
N LEU A 258 -6.89 23.22 1.05
CA LEU A 258 -8.11 22.40 1.18
C LEU A 258 -8.26 21.83 2.59
N LEU A 259 -7.17 21.36 3.23
CA LEU A 259 -7.20 20.84 4.60
C LEU A 259 -7.43 21.96 5.63
N ARG A 260 -6.87 23.15 5.41
CA ARG A 260 -7.11 24.32 6.28
C ARG A 260 -8.56 24.79 6.21
N ALA A 261 -9.16 24.74 5.03
CA ALA A 261 -10.58 25.08 4.83
C ALA A 261 -11.52 23.96 5.30
N GLY A 262 -11.02 22.73 5.40
CA GLY A 262 -11.83 21.56 5.76
C GLY A 262 -12.38 21.65 7.18
N GLU A 263 -13.67 21.37 7.33
CA GLU A 263 -14.35 21.34 8.61
C GLU A 263 -15.21 20.08 8.74
N ASP A 264 -15.44 19.68 9.98
CA ASP A 264 -16.41 18.63 10.30
C ASP A 264 -17.82 19.14 10.01
N PRO A 265 -18.60 18.45 9.16
CA PRO A 265 -19.92 18.91 8.76
C PRO A 265 -20.95 18.95 9.90
N GLU A 266 -20.73 18.24 11.01
CA GLU A 266 -21.65 18.17 12.15
C GLU A 266 -21.30 19.21 13.21
N THR A 267 -20.00 19.41 13.50
CA THR A 267 -19.50 20.23 14.61
C THR A 267 -18.87 21.55 14.17
N HIS A 268 -18.67 21.76 12.86
CA HIS A 268 -17.93 22.89 12.26
C HIS A 268 -16.50 23.04 12.79
N ARG A 269 -15.96 21.98 13.37
CA ARG A 269 -14.60 21.94 13.88
C ARG A 269 -13.60 21.91 12.72
N ARG A 270 -12.58 22.77 12.80
CA ARG A 270 -11.42 22.78 11.91
C ARG A 270 -10.20 22.19 12.58
N MET A 271 -9.23 21.77 11.76
CA MET A 271 -7.96 21.25 12.26
C MET A 271 -7.16 22.36 12.94
N THR A 272 -6.66 22.07 14.13
CA THR A 272 -5.62 22.89 14.77
C THR A 272 -4.32 22.82 13.95
N PRO A 273 -3.37 23.79 14.10
CA PRO A 273 -2.09 23.72 13.40
C PRO A 273 -1.35 22.40 13.62
N ALA A 274 -1.41 21.83 14.82
CA ALA A 274 -0.78 20.55 15.13
C ALA A 274 -1.44 19.37 14.39
N GLU A 275 -2.77 19.31 14.37
CA GLU A 275 -3.54 18.28 13.64
C GLU A 275 -3.34 18.41 12.14
N LEU A 276 -3.29 19.65 11.62
CA LEU A 276 -2.99 19.92 10.23
C LEU A 276 -1.59 19.42 9.85
N ARG A 277 -0.55 19.76 10.63
CA ARG A 277 0.81 19.25 10.45
C ARG A 277 0.84 17.73 10.43
N ASP A 278 0.25 17.08 11.44
CA ASP A 278 0.26 15.63 11.59
C ASP A 278 -0.43 14.93 10.41
N ASN A 279 -1.53 15.50 9.88
CA ASN A 279 -2.19 14.98 8.69
C ASN A 279 -1.40 15.25 7.41
N LEU A 280 -0.81 16.44 7.22
CA LEU A 280 0.07 16.72 6.08
C LEU A 280 1.26 15.75 6.02
N LEU A 281 1.95 15.54 7.15
CA LEU A 281 3.03 14.56 7.23
C LEU A 281 2.54 13.14 6.93
N THR A 282 1.31 12.80 7.34
CA THR A 282 0.69 11.52 6.99
C THR A 282 0.54 11.38 5.49
N PHE A 283 0.04 12.40 4.79
CA PHE A 283 -0.18 12.35 3.35
C PHE A 283 1.13 12.27 2.58
N ILE A 284 2.17 12.99 3.01
CA ILE A 284 3.49 12.92 2.40
C ILE A 284 4.09 11.52 2.60
N VAL A 285 4.15 11.02 3.82
CA VAL A 285 4.74 9.70 4.13
C VAL A 285 3.98 8.56 3.44
N ALA A 286 2.65 8.63 3.39
CA ALA A 286 1.83 7.59 2.81
C ALA A 286 1.71 7.68 1.29
N GLY A 287 1.80 8.89 0.71
CA GLY A 287 1.51 9.15 -0.70
C GLY A 287 2.67 8.79 -1.63
N HIS A 288 3.88 9.30 -1.36
CA HIS A 288 4.97 9.15 -2.31
C HIS A 288 5.43 7.69 -2.46
N GLU A 289 5.73 7.01 -1.37
CA GLU A 289 6.34 5.69 -1.43
C GLU A 289 5.39 4.62 -1.97
N THR A 290 4.11 4.66 -1.61
CA THR A 290 3.17 3.61 -2.03
C THR A 290 2.88 3.65 -3.52
N THR A 291 2.77 4.83 -4.13
CA THR A 291 2.63 5.00 -5.57
C THR A 291 3.92 4.66 -6.30
N ALA A 292 5.08 5.07 -5.76
CA ALA A 292 6.39 4.70 -6.30
C ALA A 292 6.58 3.17 -6.38
N LEU A 293 6.23 2.46 -5.31
CA LEU A 293 6.28 1.00 -5.27
C LEU A 293 5.35 0.37 -6.30
N THR A 294 4.14 0.91 -6.47
CA THR A 294 3.18 0.44 -7.46
C THR A 294 3.77 0.58 -8.88
N LEU A 295 4.36 1.74 -9.18
CA LEU A 295 5.02 2.03 -10.46
C LEU A 295 6.25 1.14 -10.71
N ALA A 296 7.14 1.04 -9.73
CA ALA A 296 8.36 0.23 -9.84
C ALA A 296 8.04 -1.25 -10.08
N TRP A 297 7.07 -1.79 -9.35
CA TRP A 297 6.60 -3.16 -9.57
C TRP A 297 5.86 -3.32 -10.90
N ALA A 298 5.08 -2.33 -11.35
CA ALA A 298 4.45 -2.36 -12.67
C ALA A 298 5.49 -2.38 -13.79
N LEU A 299 6.53 -1.53 -13.73
CA LEU A 299 7.63 -1.51 -14.69
C LEU A 299 8.43 -2.81 -14.69
N TYR A 300 8.68 -3.40 -13.52
CA TYR A 300 9.28 -4.73 -13.41
C TYR A 300 8.44 -5.80 -14.11
N LEU A 301 7.13 -5.82 -13.86
CA LEU A 301 6.21 -6.78 -14.46
C LEU A 301 6.11 -6.60 -15.98
N LEU A 302 6.14 -5.37 -16.47
CA LEU A 302 6.17 -5.09 -17.90
C LEU A 302 7.49 -5.52 -18.56
N ALA A 303 8.62 -5.35 -17.86
CA ALA A 303 9.91 -5.87 -18.33
C ALA A 303 9.98 -7.39 -18.28
N PHE A 304 9.25 -8.03 -17.35
CA PHE A 304 9.15 -9.47 -17.20
C PHE A 304 8.31 -10.12 -18.35
N ASP A 305 7.22 -9.45 -18.78
CA ASP A 305 6.34 -9.93 -19.85
C ASP A 305 6.31 -8.95 -21.03
N ALA A 306 7.10 -9.26 -22.06
CA ALA A 306 7.23 -8.42 -23.25
C ALA A 306 5.92 -8.28 -24.05
N GLN A 307 5.03 -9.27 -24.01
CA GLN A 307 3.74 -9.21 -24.73
C GLN A 307 2.78 -8.23 -24.03
N VAL A 308 2.71 -8.31 -22.68
CA VAL A 308 1.94 -7.37 -21.87
C VAL A 308 2.50 -5.95 -22.03
N GLN A 309 3.82 -5.80 -22.02
CA GLN A 309 4.47 -4.50 -22.23
C GLN A 309 4.12 -3.92 -23.62
N HIS A 310 4.20 -4.73 -24.66
CA HIS A 310 3.87 -4.29 -26.02
C HIS A 310 2.41 -3.80 -26.11
N ARG A 311 1.47 -4.56 -25.54
CA ARG A 311 0.04 -4.18 -25.53
C ARG A 311 -0.18 -2.87 -24.75
N ALA A 312 0.44 -2.71 -23.58
CA ALA A 312 0.35 -1.49 -22.78
C ALA A 312 0.92 -0.28 -23.53
N ALA A 313 2.07 -0.45 -24.18
CA ALA A 313 2.67 0.60 -25.00
C ALA A 313 1.82 0.98 -26.21
N SER A 314 1.23 0.01 -26.91
CA SER A 314 0.36 0.27 -28.06
C SER A 314 -0.87 1.10 -27.67
N GLU A 315 -1.51 0.80 -26.52
CA GLU A 315 -2.61 1.62 -26.00
C GLU A 315 -2.13 3.04 -25.67
N ALA A 316 -1.00 3.16 -24.96
CA ALA A 316 -0.46 4.46 -24.55
C ALA A 316 -0.06 5.31 -25.78
N VAL A 317 0.66 4.75 -26.74
CA VAL A 317 1.06 5.46 -27.99
C VAL A 317 -0.18 5.94 -28.74
N ALA A 318 -1.18 5.08 -28.93
CA ALA A 318 -2.43 5.44 -29.62
C ALA A 318 -3.23 6.52 -28.88
N ALA A 319 -3.23 6.50 -27.54
CA ALA A 319 -3.96 7.47 -26.74
C ALA A 319 -3.24 8.83 -26.66
N LEU A 320 -1.90 8.84 -26.63
CA LEU A 320 -1.10 10.03 -26.28
C LEU A 320 -0.52 10.76 -27.48
N GLY A 321 -0.25 10.09 -28.60
CA GLY A 321 0.33 10.73 -29.79
C GLY A 321 1.68 11.42 -29.53
N GLY A 322 2.53 10.83 -28.67
CA GLY A 322 3.87 11.35 -28.34
C GLY A 322 3.94 12.35 -27.16
N ARG A 323 2.84 12.92 -26.69
CA ARG A 323 2.81 13.77 -25.50
C ARG A 323 2.73 12.98 -24.20
N ALA A 324 2.97 13.64 -23.08
CA ALA A 324 2.69 13.06 -21.77
C ALA A 324 1.18 12.87 -21.54
N ALA A 325 0.83 11.87 -20.72
CA ALA A 325 -0.55 11.61 -20.32
C ALA A 325 -1.09 12.69 -19.39
N THR A 326 -2.38 12.94 -19.49
CA THR A 326 -3.13 13.86 -18.65
C THR A 326 -4.31 13.16 -17.98
N ALA A 327 -4.96 13.79 -17.02
CA ALA A 327 -6.18 13.24 -16.40
C ALA A 327 -7.30 12.97 -17.42
N ALA A 328 -7.38 13.75 -18.52
CA ALA A 328 -8.36 13.56 -19.57
C ALA A 328 -8.14 12.26 -20.40
N ASP A 329 -6.97 11.68 -20.34
CA ASP A 329 -6.63 10.45 -21.07
C ASP A 329 -7.04 9.17 -20.32
N LEU A 330 -7.29 9.25 -19.02
CA LEU A 330 -7.59 8.09 -18.18
C LEU A 330 -8.69 7.17 -18.72
N PRO A 331 -9.81 7.67 -19.30
CA PRO A 331 -10.83 6.79 -19.87
C PRO A 331 -10.35 5.94 -21.06
N ARG A 332 -9.25 6.35 -21.74
CA ARG A 332 -8.65 5.66 -22.89
C ARG A 332 -7.49 4.73 -22.50
N LEU A 333 -6.99 4.83 -21.27
CA LEU A 333 -5.84 4.08 -20.74
C LEU A 333 -6.30 2.89 -19.89
N THR A 334 -7.23 2.10 -20.43
CA THR A 334 -7.90 1.01 -19.72
C THR A 334 -6.97 -0.15 -19.43
N TYR A 335 -6.12 -0.52 -20.37
CA TYR A 335 -5.16 -1.62 -20.18
C TYR A 335 -3.98 -1.22 -19.26
N ILE A 336 -3.51 0.02 -19.39
CA ILE A 336 -2.53 0.58 -18.41
C ILE A 336 -3.08 0.50 -17.00
N ARG A 337 -4.35 0.84 -16.79
CA ARG A 337 -5.01 0.71 -15.49
C ARG A 337 -5.06 -0.74 -15.02
N GLN A 338 -5.37 -1.71 -15.90
CA GLN A 338 -5.34 -3.13 -15.57
C GLN A 338 -3.93 -3.59 -15.12
N VAL A 339 -2.88 -3.08 -15.77
CA VAL A 339 -1.48 -3.35 -15.36
C VAL A 339 -1.20 -2.81 -13.96
N VAL A 340 -1.64 -1.59 -13.64
CA VAL A 340 -1.49 -0.99 -12.31
C VAL A 340 -2.25 -1.82 -11.26
N GLU A 341 -3.48 -2.22 -11.54
CA GLU A 341 -4.29 -3.02 -10.61
C GLU A 341 -3.69 -4.42 -10.38
N GLU A 342 -3.15 -5.05 -11.42
CA GLU A 342 -2.47 -6.35 -11.28
C GLU A 342 -1.12 -6.21 -10.55
N ALA A 343 -0.38 -5.12 -10.74
CA ALA A 343 0.80 -4.82 -9.94
C ALA A 343 0.44 -4.65 -8.46
N LEU A 344 -0.64 -3.94 -8.15
CA LEU A 344 -1.19 -3.82 -6.80
C LEU A 344 -1.66 -5.16 -6.22
N ARG A 345 -2.12 -6.10 -7.04
CA ARG A 345 -2.48 -7.45 -6.60
C ARG A 345 -1.22 -8.25 -6.24
N LEU A 346 -0.26 -8.30 -7.13
CA LEU A 346 0.97 -9.09 -6.92
C LEU A 346 1.88 -8.47 -5.86
N TYR A 347 1.98 -7.14 -5.83
CA TYR A 347 2.88 -6.44 -4.92
C TYR A 347 2.16 -5.28 -4.20
N PRO A 348 1.14 -5.58 -3.37
CA PRO A 348 0.44 -4.53 -2.64
C PRO A 348 1.41 -3.80 -1.70
N PRO A 349 1.58 -2.46 -1.80
CA PRO A 349 2.46 -1.73 -0.89
C PRO A 349 2.12 -1.96 0.58
N ALA A 350 0.84 -1.93 0.95
CA ALA A 350 0.33 -2.33 2.25
C ALA A 350 0.03 -3.84 2.27
N ALA A 351 1.07 -4.68 2.26
CA ALA A 351 0.95 -6.13 2.11
C ALA A 351 0.36 -6.84 3.35
N PHE A 352 0.15 -6.12 4.45
CA PHE A 352 -0.33 -6.67 5.71
C PHE A 352 -1.09 -5.64 6.53
N LEU A 353 -2.32 -5.96 6.93
CA LEU A 353 -3.12 -5.15 7.85
C LEU A 353 -3.32 -5.90 9.16
N SER A 354 -3.42 -5.17 10.28
CA SER A 354 -3.68 -5.77 11.57
C SER A 354 -4.68 -4.97 12.41
N ARG A 355 -5.46 -5.70 13.22
CA ARG A 355 -6.44 -5.16 14.15
C ARG A 355 -6.31 -5.88 15.49
N THR A 356 -6.86 -5.29 16.55
CA THR A 356 -7.03 -5.94 17.85
C THR A 356 -8.51 -6.10 18.13
N ALA A 357 -8.96 -7.32 18.46
CA ALA A 357 -10.34 -7.55 18.87
C ALA A 357 -10.61 -6.91 20.24
N ARG A 358 -11.71 -6.18 20.38
CA ARG A 358 -12.20 -5.62 21.66
C ARG A 358 -13.27 -6.48 22.33
N ILE A 359 -13.93 -7.34 21.53
CA ILE A 359 -15.08 -8.12 21.97
C ILE A 359 -14.82 -9.62 21.74
N HIS A 360 -15.64 -10.45 22.38
CA HIS A 360 -15.83 -11.84 21.96
C HIS A 360 -16.59 -11.86 20.64
N ASP A 361 -16.06 -12.60 19.66
CA ASP A 361 -16.67 -12.73 18.34
C ASP A 361 -16.36 -14.10 17.73
N ARG A 362 -16.93 -14.36 16.55
CA ARG A 362 -16.67 -15.54 15.75
C ARG A 362 -16.37 -15.15 14.30
N LEU A 363 -15.14 -15.42 13.84
CA LEU A 363 -14.70 -15.13 12.48
C LEU A 363 -14.38 -16.44 11.76
N GLY A 364 -14.95 -16.65 10.57
CA GLY A 364 -14.72 -17.88 9.79
C GLY A 364 -14.95 -19.17 10.59
N GLY A 365 -15.92 -19.16 11.48
CA GLY A 365 -16.22 -20.29 12.36
C GLY A 365 -15.30 -20.43 13.60
N ARG A 366 -14.26 -19.62 13.75
CA ARG A 366 -13.32 -19.66 14.88
C ARG A 366 -13.64 -18.61 15.94
N GLU A 367 -13.46 -18.98 17.20
CA GLU A 367 -13.63 -18.08 18.35
C GLU A 367 -12.53 -17.03 18.35
N VAL A 368 -12.92 -15.76 18.53
CA VAL A 368 -12.06 -14.59 18.76
C VAL A 368 -12.36 -14.03 20.14
N ARG A 369 -11.33 -13.69 20.88
CA ARG A 369 -11.42 -13.12 22.24
C ARG A 369 -10.87 -11.71 22.29
N PRO A 370 -11.31 -10.87 23.22
CA PRO A 370 -10.69 -9.57 23.49
C PRO A 370 -9.18 -9.70 23.65
N GLY A 371 -8.44 -8.81 22.95
CA GLY A 371 -6.98 -8.82 22.91
C GLY A 371 -6.35 -9.69 21.83
N ASP A 372 -7.11 -10.53 21.12
CA ASP A 372 -6.59 -11.29 19.99
C ASP A 372 -6.16 -10.35 18.85
N THR A 373 -5.10 -10.72 18.17
CA THR A 373 -4.64 -10.01 16.98
C THR A 373 -5.27 -10.61 15.71
N ILE A 374 -6.01 -9.79 14.99
CA ILE A 374 -6.59 -10.13 13.69
C ILE A 374 -5.67 -9.59 12.61
N MET A 375 -5.07 -10.48 11.86
CA MET A 375 -4.12 -10.22 10.80
C MET A 375 -4.80 -10.45 9.46
N MET A 376 -4.62 -9.53 8.53
CA MET A 376 -5.11 -9.64 7.15
C MET A 376 -3.90 -9.54 6.24
N PRO A 377 -3.29 -10.69 5.88
CA PRO A 377 -2.13 -10.74 5.00
C PRO A 377 -2.59 -10.52 3.55
N ILE A 378 -2.64 -9.26 3.13
CA ILE A 378 -3.11 -8.86 1.80
C ILE A 378 -2.30 -9.54 0.70
N TYR A 379 -1.01 -9.73 0.91
CA TYR A 379 -0.12 -10.48 0.00
C TYR A 379 -0.63 -11.91 -0.24
N ALA A 380 -1.04 -12.63 0.82
CA ALA A 380 -1.56 -13.99 0.71
C ALA A 380 -3.02 -14.01 0.22
N LEU A 381 -3.84 -13.04 0.62
CA LEU A 381 -5.22 -12.87 0.14
C LEU A 381 -5.25 -12.71 -1.39
N HIS A 382 -4.38 -11.85 -1.91
CA HIS A 382 -4.25 -11.60 -3.35
C HIS A 382 -3.62 -12.77 -4.12
N ARG A 383 -3.15 -13.79 -3.41
CA ARG A 383 -2.62 -15.05 -3.96
C ARG A 383 -3.42 -16.27 -3.51
N HIS A 384 -4.63 -16.06 -2.96
CA HIS A 384 -5.44 -17.15 -2.43
C HIS A 384 -6.06 -17.99 -3.56
N HIS A 385 -5.73 -19.28 -3.60
CA HIS A 385 -6.11 -20.20 -4.69
C HIS A 385 -7.64 -20.41 -4.86
N MET A 386 -8.43 -20.11 -3.84
CA MET A 386 -9.90 -20.14 -3.96
C MET A 386 -10.48 -18.84 -4.55
N LEU A 387 -9.67 -17.77 -4.67
CA LEU A 387 -10.11 -16.45 -5.12
C LEU A 387 -9.50 -16.07 -6.46
N TRP A 388 -8.35 -16.64 -6.80
CA TRP A 388 -7.57 -16.30 -7.97
C TRP A 388 -7.07 -17.57 -8.66
N ASP A 389 -7.39 -17.73 -9.94
CA ASP A 389 -6.83 -18.80 -10.79
C ASP A 389 -5.37 -18.46 -11.10
N ASP A 390 -4.48 -19.47 -11.01
CA ASP A 390 -3.03 -19.28 -11.20
C ASP A 390 -2.51 -17.98 -10.52
N PRO A 391 -2.60 -17.89 -9.19
CA PRO A 391 -2.53 -16.61 -8.47
C PRO A 391 -1.16 -15.92 -8.54
N ASP A 392 -0.10 -16.65 -8.87
CA ASP A 392 1.26 -16.07 -9.01
C ASP A 392 1.55 -15.55 -10.41
N ARG A 393 0.70 -15.87 -11.41
CA ARG A 393 0.85 -15.40 -12.77
C ARG A 393 0.52 -13.90 -12.87
N PHE A 394 1.35 -13.17 -13.63
CA PHE A 394 1.05 -11.81 -14.05
C PHE A 394 0.04 -11.81 -15.19
N ASP A 395 -1.15 -11.32 -14.95
CA ASP A 395 -2.24 -11.29 -15.92
C ASP A 395 -3.15 -10.07 -15.70
N PRO A 396 -2.89 -8.94 -16.38
CA PRO A 396 -3.75 -7.76 -16.32
C PRO A 396 -5.20 -8.01 -16.76
N GLY A 397 -5.44 -9.05 -17.57
CA GLY A 397 -6.79 -9.43 -18.03
C GLY A 397 -7.76 -9.75 -16.90
N ARG A 398 -7.25 -10.07 -15.71
CA ARG A 398 -8.05 -10.23 -14.48
C ARG A 398 -8.86 -9.00 -14.15
N PHE A 399 -8.41 -7.82 -14.54
CA PHE A 399 -9.04 -6.53 -14.31
C PHE A 399 -9.76 -5.96 -15.53
N ALA A 400 -9.99 -6.80 -16.56
CA ALA A 400 -10.72 -6.40 -17.75
C ALA A 400 -12.18 -6.01 -17.42
N PRO A 401 -12.77 -5.07 -18.16
CA PRO A 401 -14.19 -4.75 -18.05
C PRO A 401 -15.07 -6.00 -18.13
N GLY A 402 -16.07 -6.09 -17.27
CA GLY A 402 -16.98 -7.25 -17.21
C GLY A 402 -16.51 -8.41 -16.34
N VAL A 403 -15.25 -8.47 -15.90
CA VAL A 403 -14.80 -9.45 -14.91
C VAL A 403 -15.29 -9.07 -13.52
N THR A 404 -16.18 -9.89 -12.96
CA THR A 404 -16.74 -9.68 -11.62
C THR A 404 -15.93 -10.43 -10.56
N ARG A 405 -15.74 -9.80 -9.41
CA ARG A 405 -15.15 -10.40 -8.21
C ARG A 405 -15.74 -9.80 -6.95
N ASP A 406 -15.65 -10.53 -5.85
CA ASP A 406 -15.96 -9.94 -4.56
C ASP A 406 -14.93 -8.86 -4.23
N ARG A 407 -15.41 -7.69 -3.80
CA ARG A 407 -14.55 -6.55 -3.49
C ARG A 407 -13.58 -6.79 -2.34
N PHE A 408 -13.88 -7.75 -1.45
CA PHE A 408 -12.99 -8.15 -0.36
C PHE A 408 -11.90 -9.13 -0.80
N ALA A 409 -11.95 -9.65 -2.04
CA ALA A 409 -10.85 -10.42 -2.62
C ALA A 409 -9.67 -9.54 -3.07
N PHE A 410 -9.90 -8.23 -3.30
CA PHE A 410 -8.89 -7.28 -3.76
C PHE A 410 -8.88 -6.03 -2.90
N LEU A 411 -7.90 -5.92 -1.99
CA LEU A 411 -7.83 -4.92 -0.93
C LEU A 411 -6.53 -4.09 -0.93
N PRO A 412 -6.03 -3.60 -2.07
CA PRO A 412 -4.76 -2.84 -2.09
C PRO A 412 -4.86 -1.53 -1.31
N PHE A 413 -6.06 -0.97 -1.20
CA PHE A 413 -6.39 0.25 -0.46
C PHE A 413 -7.16 0.00 0.83
N GLY A 414 -7.27 -1.26 1.27
CA GLY A 414 -8.14 -1.66 2.37
C GLY A 414 -9.62 -1.63 1.99
N ALA A 415 -10.51 -1.58 3.00
CA ALA A 415 -11.96 -1.54 2.80
C ALA A 415 -12.70 -0.87 3.96
N GLY A 416 -14.00 -0.63 3.75
CA GLY A 416 -14.90 -0.06 4.74
C GLY A 416 -14.66 1.43 5.00
N PRO A 417 -15.09 1.97 6.15
CA PRO A 417 -14.96 3.40 6.45
C PRO A 417 -13.50 3.88 6.47
N ARG A 418 -12.54 2.97 6.72
CA ARG A 418 -11.11 3.26 6.79
C ARG A 418 -10.34 2.94 5.51
N ILE A 419 -11.04 2.81 4.38
CA ILE A 419 -10.41 2.71 3.05
C ILE A 419 -9.48 3.89 2.81
N CYS A 420 -8.40 3.69 2.06
CA CYS A 420 -7.46 4.76 1.71
C CYS A 420 -8.20 5.98 1.15
N ILE A 421 -7.95 7.16 1.72
CA ILE A 421 -8.57 8.40 1.26
C ILE A 421 -7.99 8.85 -0.08
N GLY A 422 -6.70 8.57 -0.34
CA GLY A 422 -5.99 8.92 -1.56
C GLY A 422 -6.06 7.86 -2.67
N ALA A 423 -6.97 6.87 -2.61
CA ALA A 423 -7.01 5.79 -3.59
C ALA A 423 -7.19 6.29 -5.04
N SER A 424 -8.11 7.24 -5.27
CA SER A 424 -8.32 7.84 -6.60
C SER A 424 -7.11 8.64 -7.06
N PHE A 425 -6.48 9.38 -6.14
CA PHE A 425 -5.26 10.14 -6.41
C PHE A 425 -4.11 9.21 -6.84
N ALA A 426 -3.85 8.16 -6.07
CA ALA A 426 -2.77 7.21 -6.35
C ALA A 426 -2.98 6.46 -7.68
N LEU A 427 -4.22 6.08 -8.01
CA LEU A 427 -4.52 5.43 -9.28
C LEU A 427 -4.36 6.39 -10.47
N GLN A 428 -4.83 7.64 -10.35
CA GLN A 428 -4.65 8.65 -11.38
C GLN A 428 -3.17 8.92 -11.63
N GLU A 429 -2.40 9.16 -10.58
CA GLU A 429 -0.96 9.38 -10.62
C GLU A 429 -0.22 8.21 -11.27
N ALA A 430 -0.49 6.99 -10.82
CA ALA A 430 0.15 5.79 -11.34
C ALA A 430 -0.15 5.57 -12.84
N VAL A 431 -1.39 5.79 -13.27
CA VAL A 431 -1.77 5.62 -14.69
C VAL A 431 -1.12 6.69 -15.56
N ILE A 432 -1.11 7.97 -15.13
CA ILE A 432 -0.48 9.07 -15.88
C ILE A 432 1.02 8.82 -16.06
N ILE A 433 1.73 8.52 -14.97
CA ILE A 433 3.18 8.30 -15.02
C ILE A 433 3.48 7.04 -15.84
N LEU A 434 2.83 5.91 -15.55
CA LEU A 434 3.09 4.65 -16.26
C LEU A 434 2.82 4.77 -17.75
N ALA A 435 1.69 5.38 -18.16
CA ALA A 435 1.34 5.56 -19.57
C ALA A 435 2.37 6.43 -20.30
N THR A 436 2.81 7.53 -19.67
CA THR A 436 3.85 8.41 -20.24
C THR A 436 5.15 7.65 -20.46
N LEU A 437 5.60 6.90 -19.46
CA LEU A 437 6.86 6.17 -19.54
C LEU A 437 6.81 5.04 -20.58
N VAL A 438 5.76 4.21 -20.58
CA VAL A 438 5.70 3.06 -21.51
C VAL A 438 5.38 3.45 -22.95
N SER A 439 4.82 4.65 -23.18
CA SER A 439 4.65 5.17 -24.54
C SER A 439 5.99 5.56 -25.18
N ARG A 440 6.98 5.95 -24.38
CA ARG A 440 8.28 6.46 -24.86
C ARG A 440 9.40 5.44 -24.75
N PHE A 441 9.34 4.55 -23.76
CA PHE A 441 10.43 3.65 -23.44
C PHE A 441 10.02 2.18 -23.51
N ARG A 442 11.00 1.35 -23.84
CA ARG A 442 11.00 -0.10 -23.67
C ARG A 442 11.87 -0.44 -22.47
N PHE A 443 11.34 -1.30 -21.61
CA PHE A 443 12.01 -1.76 -20.38
C PHE A 443 12.40 -3.22 -20.52
N GLU A 444 13.63 -3.57 -20.17
CA GLU A 444 14.15 -4.93 -20.21
C GLU A 444 14.84 -5.31 -18.89
N LEU A 445 14.71 -6.58 -18.52
CA LEU A 445 15.38 -7.10 -17.33
C LEU A 445 16.91 -7.09 -17.49
N THR A 446 17.63 -6.78 -16.42
CA THR A 446 19.10 -6.82 -16.37
C THR A 446 19.66 -8.16 -15.92
N GLY A 447 18.82 -9.15 -15.62
CA GLY A 447 19.22 -10.40 -14.94
C GLY A 447 19.27 -10.26 -13.41
N ARG A 448 19.27 -9.05 -12.86
CA ARG A 448 19.17 -8.80 -11.42
C ARG A 448 17.68 -8.81 -11.01
N GLN A 449 17.24 -9.89 -10.37
CA GLN A 449 15.86 -10.00 -9.89
C GLN A 449 15.66 -9.20 -8.61
N PRO A 450 14.60 -8.36 -8.52
CA PRO A 450 14.24 -7.67 -7.30
C PRO A 450 13.74 -8.68 -6.26
N GLN A 451 14.07 -8.44 -4.99
CA GLN A 451 13.61 -9.29 -3.90
C GLN A 451 12.46 -8.62 -3.14
N PRO A 452 11.22 -9.13 -3.19
CA PRO A 452 10.11 -8.55 -2.44
C PRO A 452 10.36 -8.68 -0.93
N ARG A 453 10.52 -7.55 -0.23
CA ARG A 453 10.77 -7.50 1.21
C ARG A 453 9.84 -6.51 1.89
N MET A 454 9.14 -6.95 2.90
CA MET A 454 8.30 -6.08 3.70
C MET A 454 9.06 -5.57 4.94
N ILE A 455 9.18 -4.25 5.03
CA ILE A 455 9.59 -3.53 6.23
C ILE A 455 8.35 -2.87 6.83
N LEU A 456 7.95 -1.70 6.35
CA LEU A 456 6.66 -1.06 6.57
C LEU A 456 5.76 -1.29 5.35
N THR A 457 6.33 -1.19 4.19
CA THR A 457 5.76 -1.38 2.85
C THR A 457 6.50 -2.52 2.14
N LEU A 458 5.91 -3.05 1.07
CA LEU A 458 6.48 -4.13 0.25
C LEU A 458 7.46 -3.55 -0.77
N ARG A 459 8.72 -3.43 -0.39
CA ARG A 459 9.81 -2.86 -1.20
C ARG A 459 10.54 -3.91 -2.04
N PRO A 460 11.06 -3.54 -3.22
CA PRO A 460 12.07 -4.32 -3.94
C PRO A 460 13.42 -4.12 -3.27
N HIS A 461 13.85 -5.09 -2.46
CA HIS A 461 15.15 -5.02 -1.81
C HIS A 461 16.27 -5.09 -2.86
N GLY A 462 17.15 -4.10 -2.84
CA GLY A 462 18.22 -3.93 -3.84
C GLY A 462 17.79 -3.19 -5.10
N GLY A 463 16.59 -2.56 -5.11
CA GLY A 463 16.08 -1.79 -6.24
C GLY A 463 15.44 -2.64 -7.33
N VAL A 464 14.94 -1.95 -8.36
CA VAL A 464 14.44 -2.54 -9.62
C VAL A 464 15.30 -2.02 -10.76
N TRP A 465 16.30 -2.80 -11.16
CA TRP A 465 17.27 -2.40 -12.19
C TRP A 465 16.83 -2.88 -13.56
N LEU A 466 16.50 -1.95 -14.45
CA LEU A 466 16.07 -2.23 -15.81
C LEU A 466 16.96 -1.52 -16.82
N LYS A 467 17.11 -2.12 -18.01
CA LYS A 467 17.59 -1.42 -19.19
C LYS A 467 16.43 -0.63 -19.76
N VAL A 468 16.67 0.63 -20.12
CA VAL A 468 15.70 1.55 -20.67
C VAL A 468 16.16 1.94 -22.07
N ALA A 469 15.30 1.80 -23.08
CA ALA A 469 15.58 2.19 -24.43
C ALA A 469 14.38 2.98 -24.97
N GLU A 470 14.65 4.07 -25.71
CA GLU A 470 13.58 4.80 -26.38
C GLU A 470 12.87 3.92 -27.43
N ARG A 471 11.59 4.14 -27.59
CA ARG A 471 10.80 3.50 -28.65
C ARG A 471 11.00 4.29 -29.94
N SER A 472 11.38 3.56 -30.98
CA SER A 472 11.39 4.06 -32.36
C SER A 472 9.98 4.21 -32.90
#